data_48761ce37f6e2da95189e5c24a03adaa
#
_entry.id   48761ce37f6e2da95189e5c24a03adaa
#
_cell.length_a   1.000
_cell.length_b   1.000
_cell.length_c   1.000
_cell.angle_alpha   90.00
_cell.angle_beta   90.00
_cell.angle_gamma   90.00
#
_symmetry.space_group_name_H-M   'P 1'
#
loop_
_entity.id
_entity.type
_entity.pdbx_description
1 polymer ?
#
loop_
_entity_poly.entity_id
_entity_poly.type
_entity_poly.pdbx_seq_one_letter_code
_entity_poly.pdbx_strand_id
1 'polypeptide(L)'
;MFLDYYRLREQPFGVTPDPRFLYFSPAHREALASLFYGIDAGRGFLALIAEPGMGKTTLLFQLLKRLKGSVRSAFLFQTQCDSHELLRYLLDALGLDSRGQDLVQMHAQLNEFLYAEAVAGRRVAVFIDEAQNLSDTVLETVRLLTDFEAADRKLLQIVLAGQPELAHRLMRPGLAQLRQRISVVAGLERLPAAETFRYVNHRLQVAGYDGPELFTTAALTLIAERSEGIPRNINNICFNAMSLGCAMGCKKIEAQVVEEALHDLSLESLIQKPKAAPTVAPALRDLARTYNSWMKTHLFGRRAYLTAAVAALLACLAIYVGARSGASTTHSSSQAIHLNSSSPEVAPSSESQSARTVPDAFSGAQSQAPAQTEPHADSANSLTYVVQPNDTLRDLCLSIVGRYDAVVLEKIRKLNPDLKNPNRIEAGQEVHLPLSLID
;
A
#
# COMPACT_ATOMS: atom_id res chain seq x y z
N MET A 1 -15.23 4.05 17.79
CA MET A 1 -15.37 5.34 18.50
C MET A 1 -16.28 6.31 17.74
N PHE A 2 -15.93 6.90 16.56
CA PHE A 2 -16.92 7.73 15.87
C PHE A 2 -18.02 6.92 15.15
N LEU A 3 -17.76 5.67 14.78
CA LEU A 3 -18.78 4.79 14.20
C LEU A 3 -19.95 4.59 15.17
N ASP A 4 -19.66 4.25 16.42
CA ASP A 4 -20.68 4.09 17.47
C ASP A 4 -21.42 5.40 17.75
N TYR A 5 -20.70 6.53 17.74
CA TYR A 5 -21.25 7.86 17.95
C TYR A 5 -22.33 8.22 16.93
N TYR A 6 -22.08 7.91 15.63
CA TYR A 6 -23.01 8.14 14.54
C TYR A 6 -23.88 6.91 14.21
N ARG A 7 -23.79 5.82 14.98
CA ARG A 7 -24.53 4.57 14.78
C ARG A 7 -24.27 3.94 13.41
N LEU A 8 -23.01 3.93 12.97
CA LEU A 8 -22.59 3.30 11.75
C LEU A 8 -22.10 1.87 12.01
N ARG A 9 -22.36 0.95 11.08
CA ARG A 9 -21.89 -0.44 11.15
C ARG A 9 -20.45 -0.58 10.69
N GLU A 10 -20.05 0.25 9.72
CA GLU A 10 -18.71 0.23 9.14
C GLU A 10 -18.31 1.63 8.65
N GLN A 11 -17.05 1.78 8.25
CA GLN A 11 -16.49 3.06 7.80
C GLN A 11 -17.07 3.50 6.46
N PRO A 12 -17.85 4.59 6.37
CA PRO A 12 -18.46 5.02 5.13
C PRO A 12 -17.46 5.60 4.13
N PHE A 13 -16.41 6.28 4.62
CA PHE A 13 -15.46 7.04 3.81
C PHE A 13 -14.05 6.44 3.85
N GLY A 14 -13.95 5.10 3.72
CA GLY A 14 -12.70 4.39 3.59
C GLY A 14 -11.97 4.71 2.28
N VAL A 15 -10.64 4.57 2.30
CA VAL A 15 -9.77 4.81 1.13
C VAL A 15 -9.50 3.55 0.31
N THR A 16 -9.76 2.37 0.88
CA THR A 16 -9.59 1.09 0.19
C THR A 16 -10.72 0.89 -0.84
N PRO A 17 -10.41 0.43 -2.06
CA PRO A 17 -11.43 0.11 -3.05
C PRO A 17 -12.35 -1.01 -2.57
N ASP A 18 -13.63 -0.70 -2.38
CA ASP A 18 -14.69 -1.66 -2.04
C ASP A 18 -15.87 -1.48 -2.98
N PRO A 19 -16.16 -2.49 -3.83
CA PRO A 19 -17.27 -2.43 -4.78
C PRO A 19 -18.65 -2.23 -4.16
N ARG A 20 -18.84 -2.55 -2.87
CA ARG A 20 -20.11 -2.33 -2.16
C ARG A 20 -20.45 -0.84 -2.03
N PHE A 21 -19.41 -0.01 -1.88
CA PHE A 21 -19.50 1.44 -1.76
C PHE A 21 -19.46 2.17 -3.11
N LEU A 22 -19.44 1.45 -4.23
CA LEU A 22 -19.41 2.08 -5.54
C LEU A 22 -20.73 2.80 -5.80
N TYR A 23 -20.65 4.13 -5.92
CA TYR A 23 -21.77 4.94 -6.35
C TYR A 23 -21.81 4.99 -7.89
N PHE A 24 -22.91 4.56 -8.46
CA PHE A 24 -23.09 4.53 -9.90
C PHE A 24 -23.58 5.90 -10.43
N SER A 25 -22.67 6.86 -10.61
CA SER A 25 -22.99 8.05 -11.38
C SER A 25 -23.30 7.70 -12.85
N PRO A 26 -23.89 8.60 -13.65
CA PRO A 26 -24.11 8.36 -15.09
C PRO A 26 -22.82 7.90 -15.80
N ALA A 27 -21.70 8.60 -15.59
CA ALA A 27 -20.40 8.23 -16.18
C ALA A 27 -19.90 6.86 -15.73
N HIS A 28 -20.08 6.48 -14.44
CA HIS A 28 -19.69 5.14 -13.97
C HIS A 28 -20.55 4.04 -14.60
N ARG A 29 -21.85 4.27 -14.81
CA ARG A 29 -22.73 3.31 -15.47
C ARG A 29 -22.36 3.12 -16.95
N GLU A 30 -22.08 4.22 -17.64
CA GLU A 30 -21.67 4.21 -19.03
C GLU A 30 -20.32 3.51 -19.22
N ALA A 31 -19.32 3.87 -18.42
CA ALA A 31 -18.00 3.26 -18.46
C ALA A 31 -18.07 1.75 -18.19
N LEU A 32 -18.82 1.33 -17.15
CA LEU A 32 -19.00 -0.07 -16.83
C LEU A 32 -19.70 -0.84 -17.95
N ALA A 33 -20.75 -0.26 -18.54
CA ALA A 33 -21.46 -0.87 -19.66
C ALA A 33 -20.57 -1.00 -20.90
N SER A 34 -19.86 0.07 -21.28
CA SER A 34 -18.96 0.09 -22.43
C SER A 34 -17.84 -0.96 -22.31
N LEU A 35 -17.23 -1.07 -21.14
CA LEU A 35 -16.19 -2.07 -20.88
C LEU A 35 -16.79 -3.50 -20.88
N PHE A 36 -17.92 -3.69 -20.22
CA PHE A 36 -18.58 -5.00 -20.16
C PHE A 36 -18.94 -5.51 -21.56
N TYR A 37 -19.65 -4.70 -22.33
CA TYR A 37 -20.06 -5.06 -23.70
C TYR A 37 -18.84 -5.17 -24.63
N GLY A 38 -17.82 -4.35 -24.45
CA GLY A 38 -16.58 -4.46 -25.22
C GLY A 38 -15.88 -5.81 -25.02
N ILE A 39 -15.79 -6.29 -23.76
CA ILE A 39 -15.23 -7.60 -23.44
C ILE A 39 -16.16 -8.71 -23.97
N ASP A 40 -17.46 -8.58 -23.77
CA ASP A 40 -18.42 -9.58 -24.21
C ASP A 40 -18.49 -9.69 -25.74
N ALA A 41 -18.37 -8.59 -26.46
CA ALA A 41 -18.29 -8.56 -27.92
C ALA A 41 -16.91 -8.96 -28.47
N GLY A 42 -15.92 -9.27 -27.63
CA GLY A 42 -14.59 -9.67 -28.08
C GLY A 42 -13.81 -8.57 -28.79
N ARG A 43 -13.95 -7.30 -28.36
CA ARG A 43 -13.32 -6.14 -29.01
C ARG A 43 -11.80 -6.08 -28.89
N GLY A 44 -11.20 -6.93 -28.08
CA GLY A 44 -9.77 -7.12 -27.92
C GLY A 44 -9.13 -6.10 -27.00
N PHE A 45 -9.15 -4.80 -27.32
CA PHE A 45 -8.39 -3.80 -26.58
C PHE A 45 -9.25 -2.61 -26.16
N LEU A 46 -9.28 -2.34 -24.86
CA LEU A 46 -10.12 -1.32 -24.23
C LEU A 46 -9.29 -0.43 -23.31
N ALA A 47 -9.71 0.81 -23.12
CA ALA A 47 -9.07 1.75 -22.20
C ALA A 47 -10.10 2.38 -21.25
N LEU A 48 -9.72 2.56 -19.98
CA LEU A 48 -10.44 3.32 -18.97
C LEU A 48 -9.54 4.46 -18.50
N ILE A 49 -9.91 5.69 -18.83
CA ILE A 49 -9.13 6.88 -18.49
C ILE A 49 -9.90 7.73 -17.48
N ALA A 50 -9.28 8.04 -16.37
CA ALA A 50 -9.85 8.96 -15.39
C ALA A 50 -8.77 9.53 -14.46
N GLU A 51 -9.04 10.69 -13.86
CA GLU A 51 -8.17 11.31 -12.87
C GLU A 51 -7.91 10.41 -11.65
N PRO A 52 -6.84 10.67 -10.89
CA PRO A 52 -6.59 9.99 -9.63
C PRO A 52 -7.78 10.14 -8.67
N GLY A 53 -8.15 9.05 -7.99
CA GLY A 53 -9.23 9.11 -6.99
C GLY A 53 -10.66 9.03 -7.52
N MET A 54 -10.84 8.89 -8.84
CA MET A 54 -12.16 8.78 -9.48
C MET A 54 -12.84 7.41 -9.32
N GLY A 55 -12.18 6.42 -8.74
CA GLY A 55 -12.76 5.10 -8.52
C GLY A 55 -12.52 4.08 -9.65
N LYS A 56 -11.49 4.27 -10.51
CA LYS A 56 -11.10 3.32 -11.57
C LYS A 56 -11.01 1.88 -11.07
N THR A 57 -10.17 1.65 -10.06
CA THR A 57 -9.94 0.31 -9.48
C THR A 57 -11.23 -0.30 -8.93
N THR A 58 -12.06 0.51 -8.26
CA THR A 58 -13.36 0.06 -7.73
C THR A 58 -14.31 -0.35 -8.86
N LEU A 59 -14.33 0.42 -9.96
CA LEU A 59 -15.10 0.10 -11.16
C LEU A 59 -14.62 -1.20 -11.80
N LEU A 60 -13.30 -1.40 -11.91
CA LEU A 60 -12.70 -2.63 -12.44
C LEU A 60 -13.06 -3.84 -11.57
N PHE A 61 -13.04 -3.74 -10.26
CA PHE A 61 -13.47 -4.83 -9.37
C PHE A 61 -14.96 -5.14 -9.54
N GLN A 62 -15.80 -4.13 -9.73
CA GLN A 62 -17.21 -4.34 -10.04
C GLN A 62 -17.40 -5.01 -11.42
N LEU A 63 -16.59 -4.66 -12.39
CA LEU A 63 -16.58 -5.31 -13.71
C LEU A 63 -16.16 -6.78 -13.59
N LEU A 64 -15.08 -7.08 -12.86
CA LEU A 64 -14.63 -8.45 -12.58
C LEU A 64 -15.72 -9.29 -11.90
N LYS A 65 -16.42 -8.69 -10.91
CA LYS A 65 -17.55 -9.37 -10.25
C LYS A 65 -18.66 -9.75 -11.24
N ARG A 66 -18.97 -8.88 -12.23
CA ARG A 66 -19.97 -9.15 -13.26
C ARG A 66 -19.52 -10.19 -14.28
N LEU A 67 -18.20 -10.26 -14.56
CA LEU A 67 -17.62 -11.21 -15.51
C LEU A 67 -17.34 -12.58 -14.87
N LYS A 68 -17.45 -12.70 -13.55
CA LYS A 68 -17.19 -13.97 -12.81
C LYS A 68 -18.03 -15.10 -13.38
N GLY A 69 -17.38 -16.19 -13.78
CA GLY A 69 -18.01 -17.39 -14.33
C GLY A 69 -18.11 -17.42 -15.88
N SER A 70 -18.07 -16.27 -16.56
CA SER A 70 -18.12 -16.20 -18.03
C SER A 70 -16.76 -15.87 -18.67
N VAL A 71 -15.87 -15.22 -17.92
CA VAL A 71 -14.56 -14.75 -18.38
C VAL A 71 -13.47 -15.18 -17.40
N ARG A 72 -12.39 -15.78 -17.91
CA ARG A 72 -11.17 -16.01 -17.15
C ARG A 72 -10.43 -14.69 -17.05
N SER A 73 -10.23 -14.18 -15.82
CA SER A 73 -9.70 -12.82 -15.64
C SER A 73 -8.35 -12.85 -14.91
N ALA A 74 -7.39 -12.05 -15.40
CA ALA A 74 -6.15 -11.72 -14.71
C ALA A 74 -6.14 -10.22 -14.40
N PHE A 75 -5.66 -9.85 -13.20
CA PHE A 75 -5.55 -8.46 -12.77
C PHE A 75 -4.10 -8.13 -12.40
N LEU A 76 -3.52 -7.14 -13.06
CA LEU A 76 -2.14 -6.71 -12.88
C LEU A 76 -2.12 -5.33 -12.21
N PHE A 77 -1.60 -5.28 -10.98
CA PHE A 77 -1.39 -4.06 -10.22
C PHE A 77 0.01 -3.50 -10.39
N GLN A 78 0.98 -4.38 -10.65
CA GLN A 78 2.39 -4.00 -10.73
C GLN A 78 2.73 -3.60 -12.16
N THR A 79 2.93 -2.30 -12.34
CA THR A 79 3.19 -1.67 -13.65
C THR A 79 4.61 -1.12 -13.78
N GLN A 80 5.42 -1.19 -12.72
CA GLN A 80 6.86 -0.92 -12.78
C GLN A 80 7.60 -2.23 -13.04
N CYS A 81 7.60 -2.67 -14.28
CA CYS A 81 8.16 -3.95 -14.71
C CYS A 81 8.72 -3.82 -16.13
N ASP A 82 9.58 -4.75 -16.51
CA ASP A 82 9.99 -4.95 -17.91
C ASP A 82 9.03 -5.91 -18.64
N SER A 83 9.30 -6.17 -19.94
CA SER A 83 8.45 -7.03 -20.77
C SER A 83 8.43 -8.49 -20.32
N HIS A 84 9.53 -8.98 -19.79
CA HIS A 84 9.64 -10.35 -19.28
C HIS A 84 8.84 -10.49 -17.96
N GLU A 85 8.99 -9.52 -17.07
CA GLU A 85 8.25 -9.48 -15.80
C GLU A 85 6.74 -9.33 -16.02
N LEU A 86 6.32 -8.50 -16.99
CA LEU A 86 4.90 -8.36 -17.35
C LEU A 86 4.29 -9.70 -17.75
N LEU A 87 4.97 -10.44 -18.63
CA LEU A 87 4.50 -11.76 -19.08
C LEU A 87 4.46 -12.77 -17.94
N ARG A 88 5.48 -12.76 -17.08
CA ARG A 88 5.52 -13.61 -15.90
C ARG A 88 4.33 -13.31 -14.97
N TYR A 89 4.07 -12.03 -14.64
CA TYR A 89 2.93 -11.65 -13.81
C TYR A 89 1.60 -12.04 -14.46
N LEU A 90 1.50 -11.94 -15.79
CA LEU A 90 0.31 -12.35 -16.51
C LEU A 90 0.09 -13.86 -16.43
N LEU A 91 1.12 -14.66 -16.66
CA LEU A 91 1.03 -16.12 -16.57
C LEU A 91 0.68 -16.56 -15.14
N ASP A 92 1.36 -15.99 -14.14
CA ASP A 92 1.11 -16.28 -12.72
C ASP A 92 -0.34 -15.93 -12.33
N ALA A 93 -0.85 -14.77 -12.80
CA ALA A 93 -2.23 -14.35 -12.54
C ALA A 93 -3.28 -15.26 -13.23
N LEU A 94 -2.90 -15.94 -14.32
CA LEU A 94 -3.73 -16.94 -15.01
C LEU A 94 -3.57 -18.34 -14.40
N GLY A 95 -2.66 -18.53 -13.45
CA GLY A 95 -2.36 -19.80 -12.78
C GLY A 95 -1.43 -20.71 -13.60
N LEU A 96 -0.58 -20.13 -14.45
CA LEU A 96 0.40 -20.83 -15.28
C LEU A 96 1.80 -20.69 -14.67
N ASP A 97 2.60 -21.76 -14.68
CA ASP A 97 3.97 -21.72 -14.16
C ASP A 97 4.91 -21.07 -15.17
N SER A 98 5.51 -19.96 -14.76
CA SER A 98 6.41 -19.16 -15.60
C SER A 98 7.90 -19.28 -15.22
N ARG A 99 8.23 -20.12 -14.23
CA ARG A 99 9.58 -20.21 -13.66
C ARG A 99 10.58 -20.79 -14.65
N GLY A 100 11.70 -20.07 -14.83
CA GLY A 100 12.80 -20.53 -15.68
C GLY A 100 12.52 -20.48 -17.19
N GLN A 101 11.40 -19.87 -17.60
CA GLN A 101 11.03 -19.73 -18.99
C GLN A 101 11.59 -18.43 -19.60
N ASP A 102 11.99 -18.50 -20.86
CA ASP A 102 12.29 -17.30 -21.67
C ASP A 102 11.00 -16.68 -22.26
N LEU A 103 11.14 -15.51 -22.88
CA LEU A 103 10.01 -14.80 -23.49
C LEU A 103 9.26 -15.63 -24.53
N VAL A 104 9.98 -16.41 -25.33
CA VAL A 104 9.37 -17.23 -26.40
C VAL A 104 8.54 -18.36 -25.81
N GLN A 105 9.07 -19.02 -24.80
CA GLN A 105 8.36 -20.08 -24.07
C GLN A 105 7.10 -19.56 -23.38
N MET A 106 7.20 -18.41 -22.72
CA MET A 106 6.06 -17.76 -22.06
C MET A 106 4.97 -17.34 -23.09
N HIS A 107 5.38 -16.81 -24.24
CA HIS A 107 4.42 -16.50 -25.32
C HIS A 107 3.74 -17.75 -25.88
N ALA A 108 4.50 -18.83 -26.10
CA ALA A 108 3.94 -20.09 -26.58
C ALA A 108 2.94 -20.67 -25.56
N GLN A 109 3.30 -20.71 -24.28
CA GLN A 109 2.44 -21.19 -23.21
C GLN A 109 1.15 -20.35 -23.09
N LEU A 110 1.27 -19.02 -23.18
CA LEU A 110 0.09 -18.15 -23.17
C LEU A 110 -0.82 -18.43 -24.36
N ASN A 111 -0.25 -18.62 -25.54
CA ASN A 111 -1.02 -18.92 -26.75
C ASN A 111 -1.78 -20.25 -26.64
N GLU A 112 -1.12 -21.31 -26.17
CA GLU A 112 -1.75 -22.61 -25.92
C GLU A 112 -2.91 -22.48 -24.93
N PHE A 113 -2.69 -21.78 -23.82
CA PHE A 113 -3.73 -21.53 -22.81
C PHE A 113 -4.92 -20.77 -23.40
N LEU A 114 -4.67 -19.68 -24.12
CA LEU A 114 -5.72 -18.87 -24.73
C LEU A 114 -6.54 -19.68 -25.75
N TYR A 115 -5.88 -20.52 -26.53
CA TYR A 115 -6.54 -21.40 -27.49
C TYR A 115 -7.40 -22.47 -26.79
N ALA A 116 -6.86 -23.08 -25.72
CA ALA A 116 -7.61 -24.07 -24.91
C ALA A 116 -8.87 -23.44 -24.28
N GLU A 117 -8.75 -22.20 -23.74
CA GLU A 117 -9.90 -21.47 -23.17
C GLU A 117 -10.94 -21.15 -24.28
N ALA A 118 -10.49 -20.74 -25.45
CA ALA A 118 -11.37 -20.45 -26.58
C ALA A 118 -12.12 -21.71 -27.10
N VAL A 119 -11.46 -22.86 -27.17
CA VAL A 119 -12.08 -24.16 -27.51
C VAL A 119 -13.10 -24.56 -26.44
N ALA A 120 -12.85 -24.26 -25.19
CA ALA A 120 -13.77 -24.48 -24.07
C ALA A 120 -14.93 -23.44 -24.03
N GLY A 121 -14.99 -22.51 -24.99
CA GLY A 121 -16.02 -21.48 -25.07
C GLY A 121 -15.85 -20.35 -24.02
N ARG A 122 -14.71 -20.27 -23.35
CA ARG A 122 -14.42 -19.25 -22.35
C ARG A 122 -13.58 -18.13 -22.95
N ARG A 123 -13.84 -16.89 -22.52
CA ARG A 123 -13.01 -15.73 -22.86
C ARG A 123 -11.95 -15.49 -21.79
N VAL A 124 -10.85 -14.86 -22.20
CA VAL A 124 -9.81 -14.43 -21.29
C VAL A 124 -9.70 -12.91 -21.33
N ALA A 125 -9.68 -12.25 -20.16
CA ALA A 125 -9.52 -10.81 -20.05
C ALA A 125 -8.41 -10.45 -19.05
N VAL A 126 -7.56 -9.52 -19.44
CA VAL A 126 -6.47 -8.98 -18.62
C VAL A 126 -6.76 -7.53 -18.30
N PHE A 127 -6.70 -7.20 -17.03
CA PHE A 127 -6.88 -5.84 -16.52
C PHE A 127 -5.54 -5.34 -16.03
N ILE A 128 -5.08 -4.22 -16.55
CA ILE A 128 -3.83 -3.57 -16.14
C ILE A 128 -4.20 -2.21 -15.54
N ASP A 129 -4.12 -2.08 -14.23
CA ASP A 129 -4.38 -0.82 -13.54
C ASP A 129 -3.10 0.04 -13.47
N GLU A 130 -3.25 1.35 -13.28
CA GLU A 130 -2.15 2.33 -13.26
C GLU A 130 -1.23 2.23 -14.50
N ALA A 131 -1.80 1.93 -15.68
CA ALA A 131 -1.07 1.66 -16.93
C ALA A 131 -0.23 2.86 -17.43
N GLN A 132 -0.43 4.07 -16.92
CA GLN A 132 0.45 5.22 -17.20
C GLN A 132 1.88 5.00 -16.67
N ASN A 133 2.11 4.06 -15.76
CA ASN A 133 3.44 3.75 -15.24
C ASN A 133 4.23 2.78 -16.13
N LEU A 134 3.57 2.07 -17.07
CA LEU A 134 4.23 1.16 -18.01
C LEU A 134 5.20 1.93 -18.90
N SER A 135 6.38 1.39 -19.19
CA SER A 135 7.29 1.97 -20.20
C SER A 135 6.73 1.82 -21.61
N ASP A 136 7.21 2.59 -22.58
CA ASP A 136 6.76 2.48 -23.98
C ASP A 136 7.11 1.10 -24.56
N THR A 137 8.23 0.49 -24.12
CA THR A 137 8.61 -0.89 -24.48
C THR A 137 7.60 -1.92 -23.98
N VAL A 138 7.14 -1.76 -22.73
CA VAL A 138 6.13 -2.66 -22.15
C VAL A 138 4.76 -2.45 -22.79
N LEU A 139 4.37 -1.21 -23.13
CA LEU A 139 3.17 -0.93 -23.89
C LEU A 139 3.21 -1.58 -25.29
N GLU A 140 4.40 -1.65 -25.92
CA GLU A 140 4.57 -2.37 -27.18
C GLU A 140 4.42 -3.89 -26.97
N THR A 141 4.92 -4.45 -25.88
CA THR A 141 4.67 -5.85 -25.51
C THR A 141 3.17 -6.11 -25.35
N VAL A 142 2.46 -5.22 -24.65
CA VAL A 142 0.99 -5.30 -24.53
C VAL A 142 0.31 -5.25 -25.90
N ARG A 143 0.81 -4.43 -26.84
CA ARG A 143 0.32 -4.41 -28.22
C ARG A 143 0.48 -5.78 -28.89
N LEU A 144 1.66 -6.42 -28.74
CA LEU A 144 1.90 -7.75 -29.30
C LEU A 144 0.95 -8.82 -28.73
N LEU A 145 0.56 -8.70 -27.46
CA LEU A 145 -0.46 -9.60 -26.87
C LEU A 145 -1.83 -9.48 -27.53
N THR A 146 -2.14 -8.37 -28.20
CA THR A 146 -3.39 -8.22 -28.93
C THR A 146 -3.41 -8.99 -30.26
N ASP A 147 -2.27 -9.55 -30.69
CA ASP A 147 -2.15 -10.36 -31.90
C ASP A 147 -2.57 -11.82 -31.66
N PHE A 148 -2.83 -12.23 -30.41
CA PHE A 148 -3.43 -13.53 -30.14
C PHE A 148 -4.88 -13.55 -30.62
N GLU A 149 -5.07 -14.12 -31.82
CA GLU A 149 -6.38 -14.22 -32.47
C GLU A 149 -6.55 -15.56 -33.16
N ALA A 150 -7.79 -16.03 -33.24
CA ALA A 150 -8.23 -17.08 -34.15
C ALA A 150 -8.82 -16.44 -35.41
N ALA A 151 -9.19 -17.26 -36.37
CA ALA A 151 -9.72 -16.77 -37.65
C ALA A 151 -10.97 -15.86 -37.52
N ASP A 152 -11.75 -16.03 -36.44
CA ASP A 152 -13.05 -15.39 -36.24
C ASP A 152 -13.13 -14.51 -34.98
N ARG A 153 -12.10 -14.53 -34.10
CA ARG A 153 -12.17 -13.84 -32.80
C ARG A 153 -10.81 -13.52 -32.19
N LYS A 154 -10.79 -12.47 -31.37
CA LYS A 154 -9.67 -12.18 -30.46
C LYS A 154 -9.71 -13.14 -29.28
N LEU A 155 -8.57 -13.81 -29.00
CA LEU A 155 -8.45 -14.76 -27.91
C LEU A 155 -8.27 -14.06 -26.54
N LEU A 156 -7.65 -12.86 -26.55
CA LEU A 156 -7.36 -12.09 -25.37
C LEU A 156 -8.06 -10.74 -25.42
N GLN A 157 -8.71 -10.36 -24.34
CA GLN A 157 -9.26 -9.02 -24.11
C GLN A 157 -8.34 -8.28 -23.13
N ILE A 158 -7.92 -7.05 -23.44
CA ILE A 158 -7.04 -6.26 -22.60
C ILE A 158 -7.75 -4.96 -22.23
N VAL A 159 -7.80 -4.66 -20.93
CA VAL A 159 -8.31 -3.40 -20.41
C VAL A 159 -7.16 -2.64 -19.75
N LEU A 160 -6.74 -1.53 -20.36
CA LEU A 160 -5.82 -0.59 -19.73
C LEU A 160 -6.59 0.45 -18.93
N ALA A 161 -6.37 0.51 -17.64
CA ALA A 161 -6.87 1.58 -16.80
C ALA A 161 -5.72 2.50 -16.38
N GLY A 162 -5.93 3.80 -16.53
CA GLY A 162 -4.88 4.76 -16.22
C GLY A 162 -5.39 6.19 -16.04
N GLN A 163 -4.46 7.06 -15.73
CA GLN A 163 -4.66 8.49 -15.56
C GLN A 163 -4.62 9.20 -16.94
N PRO A 164 -5.01 10.48 -17.05
CA PRO A 164 -4.95 11.23 -18.33
C PRO A 164 -3.58 11.20 -19.00
N GLU A 165 -2.50 11.01 -18.26
CA GLU A 165 -1.13 10.84 -18.75
C GLU A 165 -1.01 9.62 -19.68
N LEU A 166 -1.77 8.54 -19.40
CA LEU A 166 -1.83 7.39 -20.30
C LEU A 166 -2.40 7.79 -21.67
N ALA A 167 -3.50 8.56 -21.69
CA ALA A 167 -4.08 9.05 -22.94
C ALA A 167 -3.09 9.94 -23.70
N HIS A 168 -2.41 10.88 -23.03
CA HIS A 168 -1.37 11.71 -23.64
C HIS A 168 -0.22 10.88 -24.22
N ARG A 169 0.21 9.82 -23.52
CA ARG A 169 1.26 8.91 -24.01
C ARG A 169 0.81 8.13 -25.25
N LEU A 170 -0.41 7.60 -25.23
CA LEU A 170 -0.98 6.88 -26.37
C LEU A 170 -1.13 7.75 -27.63
N MET A 171 -1.16 9.06 -27.48
CA MET A 171 -1.17 10.00 -28.61
C MET A 171 0.20 10.20 -29.24
N ARG A 172 1.31 9.75 -28.63
CA ARG A 172 2.65 9.87 -29.21
C ARG A 172 2.79 9.03 -30.50
N PRO A 173 3.59 9.51 -31.47
CA PRO A 173 3.78 8.78 -32.74
C PRO A 173 4.27 7.33 -32.57
N GLY A 174 5.17 7.08 -31.61
CA GLY A 174 5.70 5.75 -31.32
C GLY A 174 4.66 4.72 -30.86
N LEU A 175 3.51 5.16 -30.37
CA LEU A 175 2.43 4.28 -29.88
C LEU A 175 1.19 4.30 -30.81
N ALA A 176 1.32 4.83 -32.03
CA ALA A 176 0.22 4.94 -32.99
C ALA A 176 -0.44 3.59 -33.30
N GLN A 177 0.35 2.52 -33.43
CA GLN A 177 -0.16 1.18 -33.70
C GLN A 177 -0.98 0.62 -32.52
N LEU A 178 -0.53 0.84 -31.28
CA LEU A 178 -1.26 0.46 -30.07
C LEU A 178 -2.60 1.23 -30.01
N ARG A 179 -2.55 2.55 -30.22
CA ARG A 179 -3.75 3.40 -30.20
C ARG A 179 -4.80 2.94 -31.21
N GLN A 180 -4.39 2.55 -32.44
CA GLN A 180 -5.32 2.06 -33.47
C GLN A 180 -6.04 0.76 -33.08
N ARG A 181 -5.49 0.00 -32.14
CA ARG A 181 -6.11 -1.24 -31.64
C ARG A 181 -7.12 -1.02 -30.52
N ILE A 182 -7.11 0.16 -29.89
CA ILE A 182 -8.08 0.50 -28.84
C ILE A 182 -9.44 0.71 -29.51
N SER A 183 -10.35 -0.20 -29.24
CA SER A 183 -11.70 -0.22 -29.84
C SER A 183 -12.76 0.43 -28.94
N VAL A 184 -12.48 0.54 -27.64
CA VAL A 184 -13.36 1.17 -26.65
C VAL A 184 -12.54 2.06 -25.74
N VAL A 185 -12.95 3.31 -25.58
CA VAL A 185 -12.38 4.24 -24.59
C VAL A 185 -13.51 4.68 -23.67
N ALA A 186 -13.38 4.39 -22.39
CA ALA A 186 -14.30 4.81 -21.35
C ALA A 186 -13.62 5.85 -20.45
N GLY A 187 -14.38 6.81 -19.94
CA GLY A 187 -13.90 7.83 -19.02
C GLY A 187 -14.76 7.94 -17.76
N LEU A 188 -14.18 8.45 -16.68
CA LEU A 188 -14.94 8.85 -15.50
C LEU A 188 -14.82 10.36 -15.34
N GLU A 189 -15.93 11.02 -15.13
CA GLU A 189 -16.03 12.45 -14.96
C GLU A 189 -16.19 12.80 -13.48
N ARG A 190 -15.72 13.98 -13.09
CA ARG A 190 -15.89 14.53 -11.73
C ARG A 190 -17.38 14.64 -11.40
N LEU A 191 -17.72 14.37 -10.15
CA LEU A 191 -19.12 14.41 -9.70
C LEU A 191 -19.59 15.88 -9.61
N PRO A 192 -20.65 16.29 -10.30
CA PRO A 192 -21.30 17.57 -10.04
C PRO A 192 -21.81 17.63 -8.59
N ALA A 193 -22.08 18.84 -8.08
CA ALA A 193 -22.51 19.05 -6.70
C ALA A 193 -23.69 18.15 -6.30
N ALA A 194 -24.73 18.06 -7.13
CA ALA A 194 -25.89 17.21 -6.88
C ALA A 194 -25.53 15.70 -6.77
N GLU A 195 -24.58 15.22 -7.60
CA GLU A 195 -24.10 13.85 -7.54
C GLU A 195 -23.18 13.62 -6.32
N THR A 196 -22.39 14.63 -5.92
CA THR A 196 -21.59 14.61 -4.69
C THR A 196 -22.49 14.43 -3.46
N PHE A 197 -23.63 15.12 -3.39
CA PHE A 197 -24.61 14.96 -2.29
C PHE A 197 -25.15 13.54 -2.26
N ARG A 198 -25.55 12.99 -3.42
CA ARG A 198 -26.04 11.61 -3.53
C ARG A 198 -24.95 10.60 -3.18
N TYR A 199 -23.69 10.85 -3.59
CA TYR A 199 -22.54 10.03 -3.28
C TYR A 199 -22.31 9.93 -1.76
N VAL A 200 -22.29 11.05 -1.06
CA VAL A 200 -22.11 11.08 0.41
C VAL A 200 -23.23 10.29 1.11
N ASN A 201 -24.48 10.56 0.74
CA ASN A 201 -25.63 9.87 1.33
C ASN A 201 -25.63 8.37 1.01
N HIS A 202 -25.29 7.98 -0.23
CA HIS A 202 -25.17 6.58 -0.61
C HIS A 202 -24.15 5.84 0.27
N ARG A 203 -22.98 6.41 0.50
CA ARG A 203 -21.94 5.79 1.33
C ARG A 203 -22.38 5.66 2.78
N LEU A 204 -23.04 6.67 3.34
CA LEU A 204 -23.61 6.60 4.68
C LEU A 204 -24.66 5.49 4.78
N GLN A 205 -25.56 5.35 3.81
CA GLN A 205 -26.57 4.29 3.76
C GLN A 205 -25.95 2.90 3.70
N VAL A 206 -24.94 2.70 2.83
CA VAL A 206 -24.20 1.42 2.73
C VAL A 206 -23.52 1.09 4.06
N ALA A 207 -22.98 2.10 4.76
CA ALA A 207 -22.38 1.94 6.09
C ALA A 207 -23.42 1.72 7.21
N GLY A 208 -24.71 1.67 6.89
CA GLY A 208 -25.79 1.39 7.83
C GLY A 208 -26.30 2.61 8.59
N TYR A 209 -26.04 3.82 8.10
CA TYR A 209 -26.64 5.03 8.67
C TYR A 209 -28.12 5.11 8.35
N ASP A 210 -28.95 5.14 9.36
CA ASP A 210 -30.43 5.21 9.30
C ASP A 210 -31.01 6.48 9.97
N GLY A 211 -30.12 7.40 10.39
CA GLY A 211 -30.49 8.64 11.04
C GLY A 211 -30.96 9.73 10.06
N PRO A 212 -31.33 10.92 10.61
CA PRO A 212 -31.61 12.11 9.79
C PRO A 212 -30.33 12.56 9.06
N GLU A 213 -30.47 13.54 8.13
CA GLU A 213 -29.32 14.10 7.40
C GLU A 213 -28.15 14.45 8.33
N LEU A 214 -27.04 13.73 8.17
CA LEU A 214 -25.84 13.90 8.99
C LEU A 214 -25.10 15.18 8.64
N PHE A 215 -24.98 15.49 7.34
CA PHE A 215 -24.37 16.71 6.83
C PHE A 215 -25.46 17.74 6.48
N THR A 216 -25.25 19.00 6.84
CA THR A 216 -26.14 20.08 6.38
C THR A 216 -25.92 20.34 4.87
N THR A 217 -26.92 20.90 4.20
CA THR A 217 -26.81 21.29 2.80
C THR A 217 -25.62 22.22 2.56
N ALA A 218 -25.36 23.18 3.47
CA ALA A 218 -24.19 24.07 3.41
C ALA A 218 -22.88 23.29 3.53
N ALA A 219 -22.80 22.28 4.41
CA ALA A 219 -21.64 21.39 4.51
C ALA A 219 -21.41 20.59 3.23
N LEU A 220 -22.46 20.00 2.65
CA LEU A 220 -22.39 19.26 1.39
C LEU A 220 -21.97 20.14 0.21
N THR A 221 -22.43 21.39 0.16
CA THR A 221 -22.00 22.36 -0.87
C THR A 221 -20.51 22.65 -0.75
N LEU A 222 -20.04 22.92 0.46
CA LEU A 222 -18.61 23.14 0.71
C LEU A 222 -17.75 21.90 0.38
N ILE A 223 -18.23 20.69 0.73
CA ILE A 223 -17.57 19.44 0.36
C ILE A 223 -17.48 19.31 -1.16
N ALA A 224 -18.57 19.58 -1.90
CA ALA A 224 -18.60 19.49 -3.35
C ALA A 224 -17.59 20.46 -4.00
N GLU A 225 -17.53 21.70 -3.53
CA GLU A 225 -16.59 22.71 -4.01
C GLU A 225 -15.14 22.32 -3.74
N ARG A 226 -14.82 21.99 -2.50
CA ARG A 226 -13.45 21.73 -2.07
C ARG A 226 -12.89 20.39 -2.51
N SER A 227 -13.74 19.41 -2.73
CA SER A 227 -13.35 18.10 -3.28
C SER A 227 -13.18 18.13 -4.80
N GLU A 228 -13.65 19.18 -5.47
CA GLU A 228 -13.75 19.27 -6.93
C GLU A 228 -14.55 18.11 -7.55
N GLY A 229 -15.43 17.48 -6.79
CA GLY A 229 -16.19 16.32 -7.22
C GLY A 229 -15.37 15.04 -7.37
N ILE A 230 -14.15 14.98 -6.83
CA ILE A 230 -13.29 13.79 -6.86
C ILE A 230 -13.63 12.89 -5.67
N PRO A 231 -14.08 11.64 -5.88
CA PRO A 231 -14.53 10.74 -4.81
C PRO A 231 -13.52 10.53 -3.67
N ARG A 232 -12.22 10.43 -3.97
CA ARG A 232 -11.18 10.31 -2.95
C ARG A 232 -11.12 11.54 -2.06
N ASN A 233 -11.21 12.73 -2.64
CA ASN A 233 -11.20 13.98 -1.89
C ASN A 233 -12.46 14.11 -1.04
N ILE A 234 -13.65 13.76 -1.60
CA ILE A 234 -14.91 13.72 -0.85
C ILE A 234 -14.78 12.82 0.37
N ASN A 235 -14.24 11.60 0.18
CA ASN A 235 -14.03 10.67 1.29
C ASN A 235 -13.13 11.25 2.38
N ASN A 236 -12.00 11.84 1.99
CA ASN A 236 -11.06 12.42 2.93
C ASN A 236 -11.71 13.56 3.75
N ILE A 237 -12.42 14.47 3.07
CA ILE A 237 -13.09 15.59 3.75
C ILE A 237 -14.18 15.09 4.68
N CYS A 238 -15.05 14.18 4.21
CA CYS A 238 -16.13 13.62 5.02
C CYS A 238 -15.61 12.84 6.23
N PHE A 239 -14.56 12.03 6.06
CA PHE A 239 -13.94 11.30 7.16
C PHE A 239 -13.42 12.22 8.26
N ASN A 240 -12.67 13.25 7.88
CA ASN A 240 -12.09 14.20 8.84
C ASN A 240 -13.17 15.05 9.50
N ALA A 241 -14.15 15.52 8.73
CA ALA A 241 -15.28 16.28 9.29
C ALA A 241 -16.10 15.46 10.29
N MET A 242 -16.34 14.17 10.03
CA MET A 242 -17.01 13.29 10.97
C MET A 242 -16.17 13.01 12.21
N SER A 243 -14.88 12.81 12.04
CA SER A 243 -13.95 12.58 13.15
C SER A 243 -13.88 13.79 14.07
N LEU A 244 -13.74 15.00 13.51
CA LEU A 244 -13.74 16.27 14.24
C LEU A 244 -15.09 16.51 14.90
N GLY A 245 -16.22 16.36 14.18
CA GLY A 245 -17.56 16.51 14.71
C GLY A 245 -17.84 15.57 15.87
N CYS A 246 -17.38 14.32 15.83
CA CYS A 246 -17.45 13.40 16.95
C CYS A 246 -16.66 13.90 18.17
N ALA A 247 -15.45 14.41 17.96
CA ALA A 247 -14.62 14.98 19.02
C ALA A 247 -15.28 16.21 19.69
N MET A 248 -15.98 17.01 18.88
CA MET A 248 -16.74 18.20 19.34
C MET A 248 -18.13 17.87 19.90
N GLY A 249 -18.59 16.61 19.85
CA GLY A 249 -19.92 16.20 20.29
C GLY A 249 -21.05 16.58 19.33
N CYS A 250 -20.76 16.95 18.08
CA CYS A 250 -21.72 17.37 17.09
C CYS A 250 -22.51 16.19 16.52
N LYS A 251 -23.84 16.18 16.67
CA LYS A 251 -24.74 15.19 16.08
C LYS A 251 -24.99 15.43 14.58
N LYS A 252 -24.78 16.63 14.11
CA LYS A 252 -24.93 17.06 12.72
C LYS A 252 -23.67 17.83 12.30
N ILE A 253 -23.17 17.55 11.11
CA ILE A 253 -21.96 18.18 10.57
C ILE A 253 -22.38 19.42 9.79
N GLU A 254 -21.99 20.58 10.30
CA GLU A 254 -22.23 21.88 9.70
C GLU A 254 -21.02 22.33 8.84
N ALA A 255 -21.21 23.36 8.01
CA ALA A 255 -20.15 23.88 7.15
C ALA A 255 -18.90 24.29 7.95
N GLN A 256 -19.07 24.84 9.15
CA GLN A 256 -17.97 25.26 10.01
C GLN A 256 -17.04 24.09 10.41
N VAL A 257 -17.63 22.91 10.72
CA VAL A 257 -16.87 21.69 11.06
C VAL A 257 -16.08 21.21 9.82
N VAL A 258 -16.69 21.31 8.63
CA VAL A 258 -16.03 20.95 7.37
C VAL A 258 -14.87 21.92 7.09
N GLU A 259 -15.05 23.19 7.33
CA GLU A 259 -14.03 24.23 7.13
C GLU A 259 -12.82 24.02 8.05
N GLU A 260 -13.06 23.68 9.31
CA GLU A 260 -12.01 23.35 10.28
C GLU A 260 -11.27 22.06 9.90
N ALA A 261 -12.00 21.03 9.49
CA ALA A 261 -11.41 19.79 8.99
C ALA A 261 -10.56 19.99 7.72
N LEU A 262 -10.97 20.90 6.82
CA LEU A 262 -10.19 21.28 5.64
C LEU A 262 -8.91 22.03 6.00
N HIS A 263 -8.97 22.90 7.00
CA HIS A 263 -7.79 23.59 7.52
C HIS A 263 -6.77 22.59 8.07
N ASP A 264 -7.21 21.57 8.81
CA ASP A 264 -6.33 20.53 9.37
C ASP A 264 -5.73 19.62 8.30
N LEU A 265 -6.43 19.41 7.19
CA LEU A 265 -5.94 18.63 6.04
C LEU A 265 -4.90 19.40 5.20
N SER A 266 -4.81 20.73 5.33
CA SER A 266 -3.85 21.53 4.56
C SER A 266 -2.43 21.31 5.12
N LEU A 267 -1.47 20.92 4.25
CA LEU A 267 -0.05 20.84 4.62
C LEU A 267 0.51 22.19 5.11
N GLU A 268 -0.14 23.29 4.75
CA GLU A 268 0.20 24.63 5.22
C GLU A 268 0.00 24.77 6.73
N SER A 269 -0.98 24.06 7.33
CA SER A 269 -1.19 24.02 8.78
C SER A 269 0.02 23.43 9.53
N LEU A 270 0.75 22.51 8.91
CA LEU A 270 1.96 21.90 9.46
C LEU A 270 3.20 22.81 9.39
N ILE A 271 3.19 23.75 8.45
CA ILE A 271 4.29 24.71 8.22
C ILE A 271 4.11 25.97 9.05
N GLN A 272 2.87 26.34 9.37
CA GLN A 272 2.59 27.46 10.26
C GLN A 272 3.03 27.09 11.67
N LYS A 273 4.05 27.80 12.19
CA LYS A 273 4.42 27.75 13.61
C LYS A 273 3.16 27.83 14.46
N PRO A 274 3.06 27.05 15.56
CA PRO A 274 1.87 27.06 16.41
C PRO A 274 1.51 28.52 16.74
N LYS A 275 0.30 28.95 16.35
CA LYS A 275 -0.28 30.19 16.82
C LYS A 275 -0.12 30.18 18.33
N ALA A 276 0.54 31.21 18.86
CA ALA A 276 0.77 31.38 20.28
C ALA A 276 -0.47 30.93 21.06
N ALA A 277 -0.27 30.05 22.03
CA ALA A 277 -1.34 29.55 22.90
C ALA A 277 -2.22 30.73 23.35
N PRO A 278 -3.55 30.52 23.48
CA PRO A 278 -4.47 31.58 23.88
C PRO A 278 -3.91 32.26 25.12
N THR A 279 -3.86 33.59 25.06
CA THR A 279 -3.30 34.46 26.10
C THR A 279 -3.94 34.08 27.43
N VAL A 280 -3.21 33.34 28.25
CA VAL A 280 -3.62 32.97 29.61
C VAL A 280 -4.03 34.28 30.30
N ALA A 281 -5.25 34.27 30.84
CA ALA A 281 -5.86 35.45 31.49
C ALA A 281 -4.85 36.10 32.46
N PRO A 282 -4.86 37.45 32.61
CA PRO A 282 -3.88 38.19 33.40
C PRO A 282 -3.71 37.61 34.82
N ALA A 283 -4.75 37.03 35.41
CA ALA A 283 -4.71 36.42 36.74
C ALA A 283 -3.71 35.23 36.87
N LEU A 284 -3.47 34.44 35.80
CA LEU A 284 -2.49 33.37 35.81
C LEU A 284 -1.06 33.87 35.56
N ARG A 285 -0.89 35.01 34.91
CA ARG A 285 0.42 35.67 34.76
C ARG A 285 0.93 36.24 36.09
N ASP A 286 0.05 36.74 36.94
CA ASP A 286 0.43 37.27 38.24
C ASP A 286 0.70 36.15 39.24
N LEU A 287 -0.02 35.04 39.19
CA LEU A 287 0.31 33.83 39.94
C LEU A 287 1.66 33.21 39.55
N ALA A 288 1.97 33.17 38.25
CA ALA A 288 3.29 32.71 37.77
C ALA A 288 4.43 33.67 38.17
N ARG A 289 4.17 35.01 38.24
CA ARG A 289 5.15 35.99 38.73
C ARG A 289 5.39 35.85 40.23
N THR A 290 4.34 35.66 41.03
CA THR A 290 4.43 35.45 42.47
C THR A 290 5.12 34.12 42.81
N TYR A 291 4.81 33.05 42.08
CA TYR A 291 5.47 31.75 42.22
C TYR A 291 6.97 31.81 41.86
N ASN A 292 7.31 32.47 40.74
CA ASN A 292 8.72 32.68 40.35
C ASN A 292 9.49 33.58 41.29
N SER A 293 8.85 34.59 41.88
CA SER A 293 9.44 35.45 42.93
C SER A 293 9.70 34.65 44.21
N TRP A 294 8.71 33.85 44.62
CA TRP A 294 8.84 32.96 45.80
C TRP A 294 9.92 31.87 45.60
N MET A 295 10.01 31.30 44.42
CA MET A 295 11.06 30.34 44.06
C MET A 295 12.45 30.96 44.05
N LYS A 296 12.61 32.20 43.58
CA LYS A 296 13.90 32.90 43.59
C LYS A 296 14.38 33.20 45.03
N THR A 297 13.47 33.60 45.92
CA THR A 297 13.85 33.92 47.31
C THR A 297 14.16 32.68 48.15
N HIS A 298 13.52 31.52 47.87
CA HIS A 298 13.71 30.34 48.71
C HIS A 298 14.68 29.27 48.18
N LEU A 299 14.91 29.21 46.85
CA LEU A 299 15.84 28.25 46.27
C LEU A 299 17.25 28.79 46.00
N PHE A 300 17.41 30.11 45.78
CA PHE A 300 18.74 30.69 45.59
C PHE A 300 19.56 30.72 46.84
N GLY A 301 18.95 30.87 48.03
CA GLY A 301 19.63 30.79 49.29
C GLY A 301 20.28 29.43 49.55
N ARG A 302 19.58 28.34 49.24
CA ARG A 302 20.09 26.98 49.46
C ARG A 302 21.14 26.53 48.45
N ARG A 303 21.02 26.99 47.18
CA ARG A 303 22.02 26.66 46.14
C ARG A 303 23.35 27.40 46.35
N ALA A 304 23.34 28.60 46.89
CA ALA A 304 24.55 29.35 47.22
C ALA A 304 25.35 28.66 48.32
N TYR A 305 24.70 28.07 49.32
CA TYR A 305 25.39 27.30 50.38
C TYR A 305 25.92 25.96 49.87
N LEU A 306 25.20 25.29 48.96
CA LEU A 306 25.65 24.03 48.35
C LEU A 306 26.83 24.23 47.39
N THR A 307 26.83 25.29 46.59
CA THR A 307 27.96 25.62 45.70
C THR A 307 29.18 26.06 46.48
N ALA A 308 29.00 26.85 47.55
CA ALA A 308 30.10 27.23 48.45
C ALA A 308 30.70 26.00 49.19
N ALA A 309 29.86 25.09 49.66
CA ALA A 309 30.32 23.84 50.32
C ALA A 309 31.09 22.91 49.35
N VAL A 310 30.59 22.77 48.08
CA VAL A 310 31.28 21.97 47.05
C VAL A 310 32.61 22.63 46.63
N ALA A 311 32.64 23.97 46.49
CA ALA A 311 33.88 24.69 46.20
C ALA A 311 34.91 24.56 47.31
N ALA A 312 34.50 24.64 48.59
CA ALA A 312 35.38 24.43 49.76
C ALA A 312 35.93 22.99 49.79
N LEU A 313 35.11 22.01 49.46
CA LEU A 313 35.51 20.59 49.42
C LEU A 313 36.52 20.32 48.31
N LEU A 314 36.34 20.93 47.14
CA LEU A 314 37.29 20.86 46.02
C LEU A 314 38.60 21.57 46.33
N ALA A 315 38.57 22.70 47.01
CA ALA A 315 39.78 23.41 47.45
C ALA A 315 40.57 22.59 48.49
N CYS A 316 39.90 21.94 49.44
CA CYS A 316 40.54 21.05 50.39
C CYS A 316 41.14 19.82 49.68
N LEU A 317 40.47 19.25 48.70
CA LEU A 317 40.96 18.14 47.91
C LEU A 317 42.18 18.53 47.06
N ALA A 318 42.21 19.73 46.50
CA ALA A 318 43.34 20.25 45.73
C ALA A 318 44.58 20.49 46.63
N ILE A 319 44.37 21.02 47.84
CA ILE A 319 45.46 21.18 48.85
C ILE A 319 45.99 19.80 49.29
N TYR A 320 45.12 18.83 49.51
CA TYR A 320 45.49 17.47 49.87
C TYR A 320 46.27 16.75 48.75
N VAL A 321 45.86 16.92 47.50
CA VAL A 321 46.58 16.35 46.32
C VAL A 321 47.89 17.08 46.09
N GLY A 322 47.94 18.41 46.22
CA GLY A 322 49.15 19.22 46.12
C GLY A 322 50.21 18.89 47.19
N ALA A 323 49.78 18.60 48.40
CA ALA A 323 50.69 18.18 49.48
C ALA A 323 51.26 16.76 49.25
N ARG A 324 50.61 15.93 48.45
CA ARG A 324 51.12 14.58 48.10
C ARG A 324 52.01 14.52 46.86
N SER A 325 51.97 15.56 46.02
CA SER A 325 52.70 15.61 44.73
C SER A 325 54.06 16.31 44.83
N GLY A 326 54.48 16.67 46.01
CA GLY A 326 55.74 17.38 46.32
C GLY A 326 56.95 16.46 46.54
N ALA A 327 57.03 15.29 45.92
CA ALA A 327 58.23 14.49 45.92
C ALA A 327 58.37 13.69 44.60
N SER A 328 59.12 14.22 43.69
CA SER A 328 60.07 13.55 42.82
C SER A 328 60.19 14.30 41.47
N THR A 329 61.26 15.08 41.45
CA THR A 329 61.90 15.59 40.24
C THR A 329 62.73 14.46 39.63
N THR A 330 62.75 14.36 38.24
CA THR A 330 63.92 14.62 37.40
C THR A 330 63.86 13.91 36.07
N HIS A 331 64.18 14.68 35.01
CA HIS A 331 64.88 14.34 33.76
C HIS A 331 64.26 13.26 32.84
N SER A 332 64.23 13.37 31.51
CA SER A 332 64.92 14.19 30.52
C SER A 332 64.42 13.80 29.13
N SER A 333 64.37 14.80 28.26
CA SER A 333 64.76 14.82 26.84
C SER A 333 64.07 13.97 25.77
N SER A 334 63.39 14.69 24.85
CA SER A 334 63.67 14.87 23.42
C SER A 334 63.72 13.63 22.52
N GLN A 335 62.90 13.54 21.56
CA GLN A 335 63.13 13.99 20.20
C GLN A 335 62.02 13.53 19.25
N ALA A 336 61.72 14.45 18.38
CA ALA A 336 60.87 14.34 17.22
C ALA A 336 61.52 13.41 16.14
N ILE A 337 60.75 13.01 15.17
CA ILE A 337 61.03 13.15 13.74
C ILE A 337 60.09 12.25 12.93
N HIS A 338 59.27 12.91 12.13
CA HIS A 338 58.99 12.80 10.71
C HIS A 338 58.68 11.46 10.00
N LEU A 339 57.50 11.51 9.37
CA LEU A 339 57.29 11.51 7.86
C LEU A 339 57.31 10.17 7.11
N ASN A 340 56.27 10.05 6.38
CA ASN A 340 56.10 9.67 4.95
C ASN A 340 55.71 8.24 4.60
N SER A 341 54.51 8.18 4.08
CA SER A 341 54.10 7.97 2.67
C SER A 341 54.53 6.67 2.01
N SER A 342 53.57 6.08 1.42
CA SER A 342 53.47 5.60 0.03
C SER A 342 52.99 4.17 -0.17
N SER A 343 51.88 4.09 -0.88
CA SER A 343 51.53 2.94 -1.72
C SER A 343 52.61 2.72 -2.81
N PRO A 344 52.73 1.56 -3.44
CA PRO A 344 51.93 1.17 -4.60
C PRO A 344 51.67 -0.36 -4.69
N GLU A 345 50.58 -0.74 -5.27
CA GLU A 345 50.34 -1.21 -6.66
C GLU A 345 51.04 -2.51 -7.11
N VAL A 346 50.23 -3.31 -7.84
CA VAL A 346 50.54 -4.29 -8.94
C VAL A 346 50.15 -5.75 -8.66
N ALA A 347 49.12 -6.17 -9.41
CA ALA A 347 48.84 -7.52 -9.87
C ALA A 347 49.99 -8.04 -10.82
N PRO A 348 49.96 -9.17 -11.52
CA PRO A 348 48.92 -10.16 -11.77
C PRO A 348 49.38 -11.63 -11.91
N SER A 349 48.43 -12.47 -12.43
CA SER A 349 48.62 -13.74 -13.20
C SER A 349 49.04 -15.00 -12.42
N SER A 350 48.65 -16.20 -12.70
CA SER A 350 48.12 -16.88 -13.89
C SER A 350 47.81 -18.34 -13.56
N GLU A 351 46.80 -18.90 -14.29
CA GLU A 351 46.76 -20.27 -14.85
C GLU A 351 47.16 -21.51 -14.00
N SER A 352 46.37 -22.56 -13.91
CA SER A 352 46.15 -23.60 -14.92
C SER A 352 45.29 -24.74 -14.39
N GLN A 353 44.34 -25.18 -15.19
CA GLN A 353 44.02 -26.50 -15.73
C GLN A 353 44.25 -27.76 -14.88
N SER A 354 43.22 -28.58 -14.72
CA SER A 354 43.06 -29.94 -15.30
C SER A 354 41.97 -30.69 -14.57
N ALA A 355 40.87 -31.03 -15.17
CA ALA A 355 40.44 -32.14 -15.99
C ALA A 355 40.35 -33.50 -15.28
N ARG A 356 39.19 -34.19 -15.54
CA ARG A 356 38.88 -35.61 -15.49
C ARG A 356 38.56 -36.22 -14.12
N THR A 357 37.54 -37.07 -13.89
CA THR A 357 36.84 -38.05 -14.74
C THR A 357 35.66 -38.56 -13.95
N VAL A 358 34.55 -38.92 -14.63
CA VAL A 358 33.48 -39.79 -14.19
C VAL A 358 33.98 -41.23 -14.14
N PRO A 359 33.50 -42.11 -13.30
CA PRO A 359 32.54 -43.10 -13.85
C PRO A 359 31.38 -43.52 -12.96
N ASP A 360 30.40 -44.08 -13.69
CA ASP A 360 29.22 -44.84 -13.32
C ASP A 360 29.42 -45.95 -12.26
N ALA A 361 28.40 -46.28 -11.53
CA ALA A 361 27.63 -47.49 -11.68
C ALA A 361 26.84 -47.92 -10.41
N PHE A 362 25.59 -48.20 -10.65
CA PHE A 362 24.74 -49.31 -10.21
C PHE A 362 24.39 -49.57 -8.73
N SER A 363 23.08 -49.65 -8.58
CA SER A 363 22.29 -50.75 -8.02
C SER A 363 21.76 -50.69 -6.61
N GLY A 364 20.45 -50.55 -6.52
CA GLY A 364 19.52 -51.54 -5.95
C GLY A 364 19.39 -51.57 -4.41
N ALA A 365 18.26 -51.23 -3.95
CA ALA A 365 17.50 -52.12 -3.07
C ALA A 365 16.13 -51.51 -2.69
N GLN A 366 15.18 -52.33 -2.78
CA GLN A 366 13.75 -52.27 -2.53
C GLN A 366 13.40 -51.97 -1.06
N SER A 367 12.22 -51.35 -0.91
CA SER A 367 11.16 -51.74 0.00
C SER A 367 11.25 -51.28 1.46
N GLN A 368 10.37 -50.40 1.79
CA GLN A 368 9.27 -50.66 2.74
C GLN A 368 8.44 -49.39 2.93
N ALA A 369 7.17 -49.45 2.58
CA ALA A 369 6.15 -48.50 3.01
C ALA A 369 5.86 -48.73 4.51
N PRO A 370 5.50 -47.67 5.22
CA PRO A 370 4.38 -47.81 6.12
C PRO A 370 3.33 -46.70 5.95
N ALA A 371 2.10 -47.18 6.04
CA ALA A 371 0.90 -46.60 6.58
C ALA A 371 0.41 -45.23 5.99
N GLN A 372 -0.65 -45.38 5.26
CA GLN A 372 -1.65 -44.39 4.96
C GLN A 372 -2.12 -43.67 6.24
N THR A 373 -1.90 -42.37 6.30
CA THR A 373 -2.68 -41.48 7.14
C THR A 373 -3.49 -40.63 6.18
N GLU A 374 -4.80 -40.67 6.31
CA GLU A 374 -5.79 -39.95 5.50
C GLU A 374 -5.48 -38.46 5.47
N PRO A 375 -5.59 -37.77 4.32
CA PRO A 375 -5.45 -36.33 4.28
C PRO A 375 -6.72 -35.68 4.83
N HIS A 376 -6.59 -34.92 5.89
CA HIS A 376 -7.60 -34.00 6.36
C HIS A 376 -8.02 -33.07 5.23
N ALA A 377 -9.31 -32.98 4.97
CA ALA A 377 -9.97 -32.27 3.89
C ALA A 377 -9.87 -30.73 3.91
N ASP A 378 -9.00 -30.15 4.74
CA ASP A 378 -8.89 -28.67 4.92
C ASP A 378 -7.70 -28.02 4.19
N SER A 379 -6.85 -28.78 3.52
CA SER A 379 -5.66 -28.22 2.85
C SER A 379 -5.91 -27.58 1.48
N ALA A 380 -7.10 -27.73 0.92
CA ALA A 380 -7.45 -27.19 -0.41
C ALA A 380 -7.80 -25.68 -0.41
N ASN A 381 -7.87 -25.03 0.75
CA ASN A 381 -8.37 -23.64 0.86
C ASN A 381 -7.45 -22.73 1.70
N SER A 382 -6.14 -23.02 1.72
CA SER A 382 -5.13 -22.21 2.42
C SER A 382 -3.97 -21.85 1.51
N LEU A 383 -3.44 -20.62 1.68
CA LEU A 383 -2.22 -20.14 1.05
C LEU A 383 -1.06 -20.26 2.02
N THR A 384 0.02 -20.90 1.61
CA THR A 384 1.28 -20.94 2.37
C THR A 384 2.10 -19.71 2.04
N TYR A 385 2.47 -18.94 3.06
CA TYR A 385 3.31 -17.75 2.94
C TYR A 385 4.58 -17.90 3.76
N VAL A 386 5.73 -17.58 3.16
CA VAL A 386 7.03 -17.52 3.85
C VAL A 386 7.26 -16.12 4.37
N VAL A 387 7.33 -15.95 5.69
CA VAL A 387 7.46 -14.66 6.38
C VAL A 387 8.75 -13.98 5.98
N GLN A 388 8.67 -12.71 5.56
CA GLN A 388 9.79 -11.85 5.22
C GLN A 388 10.28 -11.05 6.44
N PRO A 389 11.52 -10.52 6.45
CA PRO A 389 11.98 -9.62 7.50
C PRO A 389 11.06 -8.40 7.63
N ASN A 390 10.61 -8.11 8.87
CA ASN A 390 9.66 -7.05 9.26
C ASN A 390 8.18 -7.31 8.96
N ASP A 391 7.80 -8.50 8.48
CA ASP A 391 6.39 -8.86 8.37
C ASP A 391 5.74 -9.03 9.74
N THR A 392 4.50 -8.58 9.86
CA THR A 392 3.64 -8.93 10.98
C THR A 392 2.45 -9.76 10.51
N LEU A 393 1.97 -10.69 11.33
CA LEU A 393 0.79 -11.50 10.97
C LEU A 393 -0.43 -10.62 10.66
N ARG A 394 -0.54 -9.47 11.33
CA ARG A 394 -1.59 -8.49 11.06
C ARG A 394 -1.51 -7.94 9.64
N ASP A 395 -0.32 -7.53 9.21
CA ASP A 395 -0.12 -6.95 7.88
C ASP A 395 -0.31 -8.00 6.79
N LEU A 396 0.13 -9.24 7.03
CA LEU A 396 -0.12 -10.37 6.14
C LEU A 396 -1.62 -10.68 6.02
N CYS A 397 -2.35 -10.68 7.13
CA CYS A 397 -3.80 -10.89 7.09
C CYS A 397 -4.53 -9.77 6.36
N LEU A 398 -4.15 -8.50 6.60
CA LEU A 398 -4.77 -7.36 5.94
C LEU A 398 -4.47 -7.34 4.43
N SER A 399 -3.26 -7.73 4.02
CA SER A 399 -2.86 -7.74 2.61
C SER A 399 -3.41 -8.94 1.83
N ILE A 400 -3.49 -10.13 2.44
CA ILE A 400 -3.82 -11.39 1.75
C ILE A 400 -5.29 -11.78 1.99
N VAL A 401 -5.76 -11.69 3.23
CA VAL A 401 -7.12 -12.09 3.65
C VAL A 401 -8.10 -10.91 3.64
N GLY A 402 -7.57 -9.67 3.60
CA GLY A 402 -8.36 -8.43 3.58
C GLY A 402 -8.90 -7.99 4.94
N ARG A 403 -8.71 -8.77 6.02
CA ARG A 403 -9.14 -8.44 7.38
C ARG A 403 -8.31 -9.14 8.45
N TYR A 404 -8.31 -8.56 9.65
CA TYR A 404 -7.64 -9.11 10.83
C TYR A 404 -8.59 -9.01 12.03
N ASP A 405 -9.29 -10.09 12.31
CA ASP A 405 -10.25 -10.19 13.42
C ASP A 405 -10.11 -11.53 14.16
N ALA A 406 -10.89 -11.72 15.24
CA ALA A 406 -10.81 -12.91 16.06
C ALA A 406 -11.15 -14.21 15.28
N VAL A 407 -12.02 -14.11 14.26
CA VAL A 407 -12.44 -15.26 13.44
C VAL A 407 -11.31 -15.70 12.52
N VAL A 408 -10.63 -14.72 11.88
CA VAL A 408 -9.45 -14.97 11.04
C VAL A 408 -8.32 -15.59 11.87
N LEU A 409 -8.04 -15.03 13.05
CA LEU A 409 -7.02 -15.53 13.95
C LEU A 409 -7.27 -16.96 14.42
N GLU A 410 -8.53 -17.31 14.71
CA GLU A 410 -8.89 -18.69 15.09
C GLU A 410 -8.67 -19.67 13.94
N LYS A 411 -9.03 -19.29 12.69
CA LYS A 411 -8.76 -20.12 11.51
C LYS A 411 -7.25 -20.26 11.25
N ILE A 412 -6.48 -19.19 11.39
CA ILE A 412 -5.01 -19.26 11.24
C ILE A 412 -4.40 -20.19 12.29
N ARG A 413 -4.84 -20.14 13.53
CA ARG A 413 -4.37 -21.05 14.58
C ARG A 413 -4.68 -22.51 14.25
N LYS A 414 -5.86 -22.80 13.68
CA LYS A 414 -6.22 -24.17 13.25
C LYS A 414 -5.34 -24.66 12.10
N LEU A 415 -5.00 -23.77 11.17
CA LEU A 415 -4.13 -24.09 10.03
C LEU A 415 -2.63 -24.15 10.41
N ASN A 416 -2.24 -23.54 11.54
CA ASN A 416 -0.85 -23.48 12.01
C ASN A 416 -0.75 -23.89 13.48
N PRO A 417 -0.79 -25.21 13.79
CA PRO A 417 -0.72 -25.68 15.18
C PRO A 417 0.56 -25.26 15.90
N ASP A 418 1.65 -25.05 15.15
CA ASP A 418 2.95 -24.66 15.65
C ASP A 418 3.06 -23.15 15.99
N LEU A 419 2.10 -22.33 15.59
CA LEU A 419 2.06 -20.90 15.85
C LEU A 419 1.53 -20.60 17.26
N LYS A 420 2.43 -20.68 18.26
CA LYS A 420 2.08 -20.49 19.69
C LYS A 420 1.64 -19.04 19.98
N ASN A 421 2.19 -18.04 19.30
CA ASN A 421 1.86 -16.64 19.51
C ASN A 421 1.66 -15.91 18.15
N PRO A 422 0.43 -15.48 17.83
CA PRO A 422 0.14 -14.79 16.56
C PRO A 422 0.81 -13.42 16.42
N ASN A 423 1.33 -12.85 17.51
CA ASN A 423 2.05 -11.58 17.47
C ASN A 423 3.58 -11.75 17.28
N ARG A 424 4.05 -12.99 17.14
CA ARG A 424 5.48 -13.29 16.98
C ARG A 424 5.66 -14.34 15.89
N ILE A 425 5.89 -13.88 14.67
CA ILE A 425 6.30 -14.67 13.52
C ILE A 425 7.75 -14.33 13.18
N GLU A 426 8.51 -15.30 12.69
CA GLU A 426 9.94 -15.13 12.42
C GLU A 426 10.20 -15.20 10.91
N ALA A 427 11.15 -14.40 10.43
CA ALA A 427 11.54 -14.40 9.02
C ALA A 427 11.99 -15.81 8.58
N GLY A 428 11.46 -16.30 7.47
CA GLY A 428 11.66 -17.67 6.97
C GLY A 428 10.66 -18.70 7.49
N GLN A 429 9.78 -18.34 8.44
CA GLN A 429 8.71 -19.21 8.93
C GLN A 429 7.61 -19.34 7.86
N GLU A 430 7.11 -20.56 7.64
CA GLU A 430 5.92 -20.79 6.80
C GLU A 430 4.64 -20.58 7.63
N VAL A 431 3.71 -19.81 7.09
CA VAL A 431 2.40 -19.54 7.69
C VAL A 431 1.31 -19.84 6.68
N HIS A 432 0.35 -20.69 7.06
CA HIS A 432 -0.82 -21.02 6.26
C HIS A 432 -1.96 -20.04 6.54
N LEU A 433 -2.36 -19.30 5.52
CA LEU A 433 -3.42 -18.31 5.60
C LEU A 433 -4.71 -18.81 4.93
N PRO A 434 -5.90 -18.62 5.52
CA PRO A 434 -7.14 -19.13 4.94
C PRO A 434 -7.57 -18.31 3.71
N LEU A 435 -7.83 -18.97 2.58
CA LEU A 435 -8.39 -18.35 1.38
C LEU A 435 -9.93 -18.28 1.37
N SER A 436 -10.61 -19.01 2.25
CA SER A 436 -12.08 -19.17 2.26
C SER A 436 -12.85 -18.06 3.01
N LEU A 437 -12.24 -16.91 3.24
CA LEU A 437 -12.91 -15.73 3.84
C LEU A 437 -13.16 -14.61 2.81
N ILE A 438 -12.99 -14.93 1.53
CA ILE A 438 -13.34 -14.06 0.39
C ILE A 438 -14.71 -14.54 -0.15
N ASP A 439 -15.74 -14.59 0.71
CA ASP A 439 -17.14 -14.67 0.32
C ASP A 439 -17.81 -13.33 0.56
#